data_bedcf5d72974d77ca9ad66ac8eb9491e
#
_entry.id   bedcf5d72974d77ca9ad66ac8eb9491e
#
_cell.length_a   1.000
_cell.length_b   1.000
_cell.length_c   1.000
_cell.angle_alpha   90.00
_cell.angle_beta   90.00
_cell.angle_gamma   90.00
#
_symmetry.space_group_name_H-M   'P 1'
#
loop_
_entity.id
_entity.type
_entity.pdbx_description
1 polymer ?
#
loop_
_entity_poly.entity_id
_entity_poly.type
_entity_poly.pdbx_seq_one_letter_code
_entity_poly.pdbx_strand_id
1 'polypeptide(L)'
;AGKGGSQVYLEVGEQMSMDEMLKSVVVSSANDCATALAEHVAGSEAAFVERMNARAAELGLEDTHFVNCTGLDDDPNAAEHLTSAYDIAVMSRELLKHDEIRKYTTIWMDTVRDGQFGLSNTNKLVRFYQGTTGLKTGYTKAAGHCLSASAQRDGIELIAVVLHCESSSDRFQSAKTLLDYGFANYALVSAELPDVPEPIRVK
;
A
#
# COMPACT_ATOMS: atom_id res chain seq x y z
N ALA A 1 -10.59 12.04 16.67
CA ALA A 1 -11.79 11.23 16.91
C ALA A 1 -12.86 11.64 15.89
N GLY A 2 -13.59 10.68 15.33
CA GLY A 2 -14.72 10.94 14.44
C GLY A 2 -14.42 10.87 12.94
N LYS A 3 -13.32 10.25 12.51
CA LYS A 3 -13.13 9.93 11.09
C LYS A 3 -14.11 8.83 10.68
N GLY A 4 -14.57 8.88 9.43
CA GLY A 4 -15.45 7.86 8.86
C GLY A 4 -14.71 6.57 8.50
N GLY A 5 -15.43 5.57 7.98
CA GLY A 5 -14.87 4.32 7.49
C GLY A 5 -14.30 3.39 8.58
N SER A 6 -13.24 2.65 8.24
CA SER A 6 -12.59 1.70 9.16
C SER A 6 -11.81 2.44 10.25
N GLN A 7 -11.96 1.99 11.50
CA GLN A 7 -11.34 2.62 12.67
C GLN A 7 -10.99 1.57 13.72
N VAL A 8 -10.04 1.90 14.60
CA VAL A 8 -9.81 1.18 15.86
C VAL A 8 -10.40 1.96 17.05
N TYR A 9 -11.08 3.07 16.78
CA TYR A 9 -11.78 3.92 17.75
C TYR A 9 -10.83 4.49 18.80
N LEU A 10 -9.82 5.26 18.32
CA LEU A 10 -8.89 5.96 19.20
C LEU A 10 -9.61 6.90 20.16
N GLU A 11 -9.23 6.85 21.44
CA GLU A 11 -9.75 7.73 22.47
C GLU A 11 -8.84 8.96 22.69
N VAL A 12 -9.45 10.04 23.20
CA VAL A 12 -8.68 11.26 23.52
C VAL A 12 -7.71 10.96 24.67
N GLY A 13 -6.42 11.19 24.45
CA GLY A 13 -5.38 10.93 25.44
C GLY A 13 -4.91 9.48 25.50
N GLU A 14 -5.42 8.62 24.65
CA GLU A 14 -4.92 7.25 24.52
C GLU A 14 -3.45 7.24 24.06
N GLN A 15 -2.67 6.34 24.64
CA GLN A 15 -1.29 6.08 24.25
C GLN A 15 -1.20 4.73 23.53
N MET A 16 -0.72 4.76 22.30
CA MET A 16 -0.52 3.58 21.47
C MET A 16 0.89 3.64 20.87
N SER A 17 1.55 2.50 20.78
CA SER A 17 2.89 2.44 20.18
C SER A 17 2.82 2.70 18.66
N MET A 18 3.92 3.20 18.08
CA MET A 18 4.03 3.38 16.63
C MET A 18 3.79 2.08 15.87
N ASP A 19 4.26 0.94 16.41
CA ASP A 19 4.05 -0.38 15.85
C ASP A 19 2.55 -0.74 15.76
N GLU A 20 1.81 -0.55 16.85
CA GLU A 20 0.36 -0.80 16.87
C GLU A 20 -0.40 0.15 15.95
N MET A 21 0.01 1.42 15.88
CA MET A 21 -0.59 2.40 14.97
C MET A 21 -0.39 2.01 13.51
N LEU A 22 0.86 1.66 13.10
CA LEU A 22 1.17 1.20 11.75
C LEU A 22 0.44 -0.11 11.43
N LYS A 23 0.41 -1.05 12.38
CA LYS A 23 -0.35 -2.30 12.25
C LYS A 23 -1.83 -2.03 12.01
N SER A 24 -2.44 -1.13 12.77
CA SER A 24 -3.85 -0.75 12.61
C SER A 24 -4.15 -0.15 11.25
N VAL A 25 -3.29 0.73 10.72
CA VAL A 25 -3.43 1.33 9.39
C VAL A 25 -3.28 0.29 8.29
N VAL A 26 -2.25 -0.54 8.34
CA VAL A 26 -1.92 -1.46 7.24
C VAL A 26 -2.87 -2.65 7.22
N VAL A 27 -3.16 -3.25 8.37
CA VAL A 27 -3.98 -4.47 8.47
C VAL A 27 -5.47 -4.15 8.36
N SER A 28 -5.97 -3.25 9.22
CA SER A 28 -7.41 -2.94 9.32
C SER A 28 -7.83 -1.69 8.56
N SER A 29 -6.88 -0.98 7.93
CA SER A 29 -7.18 0.28 7.24
C SER A 29 -7.75 1.36 8.16
N ALA A 30 -7.24 1.49 9.40
CA ALA A 30 -7.75 2.39 10.42
C ALA A 30 -7.48 3.87 10.06
N ASN A 31 -8.53 4.61 9.72
CA ASN A 31 -8.43 6.02 9.31
C ASN A 31 -8.08 6.95 10.46
N ASP A 32 -8.56 6.67 11.66
CA ASP A 32 -8.21 7.40 12.89
C ASP A 32 -6.73 7.28 13.21
N CYS A 33 -6.14 6.08 13.08
CA CYS A 33 -4.71 5.89 13.22
C CYS A 33 -3.91 6.57 12.10
N ALA A 34 -4.39 6.53 10.85
CA ALA A 34 -3.73 7.22 9.74
C ALA A 34 -3.66 8.73 9.98
N THR A 35 -4.75 9.34 10.42
CA THR A 35 -4.78 10.77 10.76
C THR A 35 -3.86 11.10 11.93
N ALA A 36 -3.90 10.30 13.01
CA ALA A 36 -3.03 10.53 14.17
C ALA A 36 -1.53 10.41 13.82
N LEU A 37 -1.17 9.44 12.95
CA LEU A 37 0.20 9.31 12.43
C LEU A 37 0.59 10.52 11.55
N ALA A 38 -0.32 10.99 10.71
CA ALA A 38 -0.09 12.18 9.88
C ALA A 38 0.19 13.41 10.74
N GLU A 39 -0.63 13.64 11.77
CA GLU A 39 -0.44 14.73 12.74
C GLU A 39 0.86 14.59 13.51
N HIS A 40 1.22 13.38 13.95
CA HIS A 40 2.47 13.12 14.65
C HIS A 40 3.70 13.43 13.78
N VAL A 41 3.68 13.03 12.51
CA VAL A 41 4.83 13.17 11.60
C VAL A 41 4.99 14.59 11.07
N ALA A 42 3.89 15.33 10.86
CA ALA A 42 3.92 16.62 10.18
C ALA A 42 3.32 17.77 10.99
N GLY A 43 2.78 17.51 12.18
CA GLY A 43 2.13 18.50 13.04
C GLY A 43 0.67 18.74 12.71
N SER A 44 0.21 18.40 11.50
CA SER A 44 -1.19 18.44 11.10
C SER A 44 -1.44 17.51 9.89
N GLU A 45 -2.70 17.10 9.68
CA GLU A 45 -3.09 16.35 8.48
C GLU A 45 -2.79 17.15 7.21
N ALA A 46 -3.08 18.44 7.19
CA ALA A 46 -2.80 19.30 6.03
C ALA A 46 -1.31 19.33 5.66
N ALA A 47 -0.42 19.54 6.64
CA ALA A 47 1.02 19.51 6.42
C ALA A 47 1.52 18.12 5.99
N PHE A 48 0.87 17.05 6.42
CA PHE A 48 1.18 15.71 5.94
C PHE A 48 0.76 15.49 4.49
N VAL A 49 -0.42 15.99 4.09
CA VAL A 49 -0.90 15.94 2.71
C VAL A 49 0.02 16.73 1.78
N GLU A 50 0.55 17.88 2.20
CA GLU A 50 1.57 18.60 1.45
C GLU A 50 2.82 17.73 1.21
N ARG A 51 3.29 16.99 2.24
CA ARG A 51 4.39 16.03 2.08
C ARG A 51 4.04 14.87 1.15
N MET A 52 2.81 14.35 1.20
CA MET A 52 2.35 13.31 0.28
C MET A 52 2.42 13.81 -1.17
N ASN A 53 1.93 15.01 -1.46
CA ASN A 53 1.95 15.60 -2.79
C ASN A 53 3.38 15.93 -3.25
N ALA A 54 4.24 16.44 -2.36
CA ALA A 54 5.65 16.65 -2.66
C ALA A 54 6.34 15.33 -3.03
N ARG A 55 6.06 14.24 -2.28
CA ARG A 55 6.61 12.92 -2.59
C ARG A 55 6.07 12.35 -3.89
N ALA A 56 4.80 12.56 -4.21
CA ALA A 56 4.22 12.20 -5.49
C ALA A 56 4.96 12.89 -6.66
N ALA A 57 5.21 14.19 -6.54
CA ALA A 57 5.98 14.95 -7.53
C ALA A 57 7.42 14.45 -7.69
N GLU A 58 8.13 14.14 -6.58
CA GLU A 58 9.48 13.56 -6.61
C GLU A 58 9.52 12.19 -7.33
N LEU A 59 8.45 11.41 -7.22
CA LEU A 59 8.32 10.11 -7.89
C LEU A 59 7.83 10.23 -9.35
N GLY A 60 7.51 11.44 -9.82
CA GLY A 60 7.00 11.69 -11.16
C GLY A 60 5.57 11.19 -11.38
N LEU A 61 4.74 11.23 -10.34
CA LEU A 61 3.33 10.77 -10.39
C LEU A 61 2.45 11.92 -10.91
N GLU A 62 2.27 11.97 -12.20
CA GLU A 62 1.61 13.12 -12.88
C GLU A 62 0.08 13.08 -12.72
N ASP A 63 -0.50 11.89 -12.50
CA ASP A 63 -1.94 11.69 -12.34
C ASP A 63 -2.38 11.66 -10.85
N THR A 64 -1.47 11.93 -9.90
CA THR A 64 -1.74 11.78 -8.48
C THR A 64 -1.81 13.12 -7.77
N HIS A 65 -2.93 13.35 -7.08
CA HIS A 65 -3.12 14.46 -6.15
C HIS A 65 -3.87 13.99 -4.91
N PHE A 66 -3.31 14.26 -3.73
CA PHE A 66 -3.90 13.92 -2.43
C PHE A 66 -4.54 15.16 -1.80
N VAL A 67 -5.77 15.01 -1.26
CA VAL A 67 -6.44 16.07 -0.49
C VAL A 67 -6.59 15.72 1.00
N ASN A 68 -6.45 14.42 1.35
CA ASN A 68 -6.40 13.94 2.73
C ASN A 68 -5.50 12.70 2.83
N CYS A 69 -5.20 12.25 4.05
CA CYS A 69 -4.34 11.10 4.29
C CYS A 69 -5.08 9.76 4.36
N THR A 70 -6.39 9.74 4.26
CA THR A 70 -7.23 8.54 4.45
C THR A 70 -7.81 7.99 3.15
N GLY A 71 -7.98 8.83 2.14
CA GLY A 71 -8.67 8.51 0.89
C GLY A 71 -10.20 8.48 1.01
N LEU A 72 -10.76 9.01 2.10
CA LEU A 72 -12.21 9.16 2.24
C LEU A 72 -12.73 10.27 1.32
N ASP A 73 -13.98 10.11 0.88
CA ASP A 73 -14.68 11.04 0.00
C ASP A 73 -15.63 12.00 0.75
N ASP A 74 -15.42 12.18 2.03
CA ASP A 74 -16.13 13.13 2.89
C ASP A 74 -15.51 14.54 2.93
N ASP A 75 -14.37 14.74 2.27
CA ASP A 75 -13.72 16.03 2.09
C ASP A 75 -14.44 16.84 1.01
N PRO A 76 -14.67 18.16 1.19
CA PRO A 76 -15.26 19.02 0.16
C PRO A 76 -14.49 19.00 -1.19
N ASN A 77 -13.21 18.75 -1.16
CA ASN A 77 -12.35 18.68 -2.33
C ASN A 77 -12.09 17.21 -2.80
N ALA A 78 -12.87 16.24 -2.34
CA ALA A 78 -12.65 14.83 -2.67
C ALA A 78 -12.61 14.54 -4.18
N ALA A 79 -13.26 15.37 -5.01
CA ALA A 79 -13.18 15.28 -6.45
C ALA A 79 -11.78 15.55 -7.04
N GLU A 80 -10.91 16.20 -6.28
CA GLU A 80 -9.51 16.46 -6.63
C GLU A 80 -8.54 15.36 -6.12
N HIS A 81 -9.05 14.40 -5.32
CA HIS A 81 -8.27 13.27 -4.82
C HIS A 81 -8.16 12.19 -5.90
N LEU A 82 -7.17 12.34 -6.75
CA LEU A 82 -7.02 11.56 -7.97
C LEU A 82 -5.72 10.74 -7.98
N THR A 83 -5.74 9.66 -8.73
CA THR A 83 -4.56 8.84 -9.02
C THR A 83 -4.82 7.95 -10.23
N SER A 84 -3.76 7.31 -10.76
CA SER A 84 -3.86 6.28 -11.79
C SER A 84 -3.34 4.93 -11.28
N ALA A 85 -3.68 3.85 -11.99
CA ALA A 85 -3.16 2.52 -11.66
C ALA A 85 -1.62 2.47 -11.81
N TYR A 86 -1.07 3.22 -12.76
CA TYR A 86 0.37 3.33 -12.95
C TYR A 86 1.04 4.02 -11.76
N ASP A 87 0.52 5.16 -11.33
CA ASP A 87 1.06 5.90 -10.19
C ASP A 87 1.01 5.11 -8.90
N ILE A 88 -0.10 4.41 -8.65
CA ILE A 88 -0.21 3.47 -7.51
C ILE A 88 0.84 2.35 -7.60
N ALA A 89 1.12 1.82 -8.80
CA ALA A 89 2.15 0.79 -8.97
C ALA A 89 3.56 1.35 -8.69
N VAL A 90 3.85 2.58 -9.11
CA VAL A 90 5.12 3.26 -8.81
C VAL A 90 5.26 3.50 -7.30
N MET A 91 4.23 4.03 -6.63
CA MET A 91 4.22 4.21 -5.16
C MET A 91 4.41 2.87 -4.44
N SER A 92 3.73 1.82 -4.89
CA SER A 92 3.83 0.48 -4.32
C SER A 92 5.24 -0.09 -4.45
N ARG A 93 5.87 0.08 -5.62
CA ARG A 93 7.26 -0.32 -5.86
C ARG A 93 8.23 0.44 -4.96
N GLU A 94 8.01 1.74 -4.76
CA GLU A 94 8.83 2.54 -3.86
C GLU A 94 8.68 2.07 -2.40
N LEU A 95 7.45 1.84 -1.95
CA LEU A 95 7.17 1.34 -0.61
C LEU A 95 7.81 -0.03 -0.35
N LEU A 96 7.81 -0.93 -1.32
CA LEU A 96 8.37 -2.28 -1.20
C LEU A 96 9.91 -2.31 -1.11
N LYS A 97 10.61 -1.19 -1.37
CA LYS A 97 12.06 -1.05 -1.08
C LYS A 97 12.35 -1.02 0.42
N HIS A 98 11.35 -0.77 1.26
CA HIS A 98 11.45 -0.78 2.71
C HIS A 98 10.96 -2.12 3.25
N ASP A 99 11.89 -3.00 3.62
CA ASP A 99 11.55 -4.36 4.08
C ASP A 99 10.64 -4.38 5.32
N GLU A 100 10.71 -3.32 6.13
CA GLU A 100 9.85 -3.16 7.31
C GLU A 100 8.36 -3.21 6.97
N ILE A 101 7.94 -2.74 5.80
CA ILE A 101 6.52 -2.72 5.44
C ILE A 101 5.93 -4.13 5.35
N ARG A 102 6.74 -5.11 4.94
CA ARG A 102 6.31 -6.52 4.82
C ARG A 102 5.94 -7.13 6.16
N LYS A 103 6.50 -6.63 7.27
CA LYS A 103 6.12 -7.06 8.62
C LYS A 103 4.64 -6.81 8.92
N TYR A 104 4.05 -5.79 8.30
CA TYR A 104 2.65 -5.42 8.50
C TYR A 104 1.76 -5.93 7.37
N THR A 105 2.17 -5.79 6.10
CA THR A 105 1.33 -6.12 4.94
C THR A 105 1.02 -7.61 4.81
N THR A 106 1.85 -8.47 5.38
CA THR A 106 1.67 -9.93 5.38
C THR A 106 0.89 -10.48 6.58
N ILE A 107 0.55 -9.65 7.56
CA ILE A 107 -0.28 -10.05 8.70
C ILE A 107 -1.71 -10.33 8.19
N TRP A 108 -2.23 -11.53 8.46
CA TRP A 108 -3.62 -11.85 8.19
C TRP A 108 -4.55 -11.40 9.32
N MET A 109 -4.21 -11.73 10.55
CA MET A 109 -4.94 -11.33 11.76
C MET A 109 -3.95 -11.06 12.89
N ASP A 110 -4.25 -10.06 13.70
CA ASP A 110 -3.46 -9.71 14.88
C ASP A 110 -4.35 -8.97 15.89
N THR A 111 -3.75 -8.49 16.95
CA THR A 111 -4.42 -7.68 17.97
C THR A 111 -3.59 -6.47 18.35
N VAL A 112 -4.25 -5.46 18.89
CA VAL A 112 -3.63 -4.29 19.55
C VAL A 112 -4.27 -4.09 20.94
N ARG A 113 -3.76 -3.15 21.72
CA ARG A 113 -4.24 -2.91 23.10
C ARG A 113 -4.17 -4.16 23.97
N ASP A 114 -3.00 -4.79 24.04
CA ASP A 114 -2.76 -6.00 24.84
C ASP A 114 -3.78 -7.13 24.53
N GLY A 115 -4.15 -7.29 23.27
CA GLY A 115 -5.08 -8.33 22.82
C GLY A 115 -6.56 -7.96 22.92
N GLN A 116 -6.90 -6.75 23.35
CA GLN A 116 -8.29 -6.33 23.54
C GLN A 116 -9.00 -5.94 22.24
N PHE A 117 -8.25 -5.58 21.18
CA PHE A 117 -8.84 -5.20 19.89
C PHE A 117 -8.27 -6.04 18.76
N GLY A 118 -9.13 -6.78 18.07
CA GLY A 118 -8.77 -7.65 16.95
C GLY A 118 -8.62 -6.88 15.63
N LEU A 119 -7.55 -7.17 14.90
CA LEU A 119 -7.31 -6.67 13.55
C LEU A 119 -7.46 -7.80 12.54
N SER A 120 -8.06 -7.50 11.39
CA SER A 120 -8.16 -8.42 10.26
C SER A 120 -7.78 -7.73 8.97
N ASN A 121 -6.90 -8.35 8.18
CA ASN A 121 -6.42 -7.75 6.95
C ASN A 121 -7.54 -7.62 5.92
N THR A 122 -7.68 -6.41 5.41
CA THR A 122 -8.64 -6.11 4.35
C THR A 122 -8.23 -6.73 3.01
N ASN A 123 -6.95 -7.04 2.82
CA ASN A 123 -6.43 -7.74 1.65
C ASN A 123 -6.50 -9.26 1.84
N LYS A 124 -7.56 -9.88 1.32
CA LYS A 124 -7.77 -11.33 1.41
C LYS A 124 -6.70 -12.16 0.70
N LEU A 125 -5.92 -11.58 -0.23
CA LEU A 125 -4.84 -12.30 -0.92
C LEU A 125 -3.75 -12.75 0.06
N VAL A 126 -3.53 -12.02 1.15
CA VAL A 126 -2.57 -12.40 2.21
C VAL A 126 -2.82 -13.81 2.72
N ARG A 127 -4.08 -14.24 2.78
CA ARG A 127 -4.42 -15.61 3.22
C ARG A 127 -4.59 -16.59 2.07
N PHE A 128 -5.09 -16.13 0.92
CA PHE A 128 -5.63 -17.02 -0.11
C PHE A 128 -4.86 -16.99 -1.44
N TYR A 129 -3.72 -16.28 -1.52
CA TYR A 129 -2.89 -16.28 -2.73
C TYR A 129 -1.42 -16.49 -2.35
N GLN A 130 -0.81 -17.51 -2.92
CA GLN A 130 0.57 -17.91 -2.60
C GLN A 130 1.57 -16.82 -2.97
N GLY A 131 2.47 -16.52 -2.03
CA GLY A 131 3.54 -15.55 -2.22
C GLY A 131 3.13 -14.10 -2.00
N THR A 132 1.89 -13.81 -1.57
CA THR A 132 1.44 -12.43 -1.32
C THR A 132 2.36 -11.71 -0.32
N THR A 133 2.87 -10.55 -0.72
CA THR A 133 3.67 -9.63 0.11
C THR A 133 2.90 -8.38 0.52
N GLY A 134 1.73 -8.15 -0.03
CA GLY A 134 0.85 -7.03 0.32
C GLY A 134 -0.13 -6.68 -0.80
N LEU A 135 -0.61 -5.47 -0.91
CA LEU A 135 -0.35 -4.25 -0.15
C LEU A 135 -1.64 -3.72 0.49
N LYS A 136 -2.45 -2.97 -0.28
CA LYS A 136 -3.55 -2.18 0.29
C LYS A 136 -4.81 -2.24 -0.56
N THR A 137 -5.95 -2.37 0.12
CA THR A 137 -7.28 -2.23 -0.47
C THR A 137 -7.80 -0.80 -0.27
N GLY A 138 -8.66 -0.36 -1.16
CA GLY A 138 -9.44 0.87 -1.02
C GLY A 138 -10.89 0.67 -1.42
N TYR A 139 -11.77 1.48 -0.87
CA TYR A 139 -13.16 1.57 -1.30
C TYR A 139 -13.76 2.90 -0.88
N THR A 140 -14.33 3.60 -1.84
CA THR A 140 -15.35 4.63 -1.62
C THR A 140 -16.46 4.42 -2.65
N LYS A 141 -17.58 5.09 -2.47
CA LYS A 141 -18.68 5.00 -3.44
C LYS A 141 -18.25 5.53 -4.82
N ALA A 142 -17.45 6.57 -4.85
CA ALA A 142 -16.95 7.18 -6.09
C ALA A 142 -15.84 6.33 -6.73
N ALA A 143 -14.87 5.84 -5.94
CA ALA A 143 -13.72 5.09 -6.45
C ALA A 143 -14.03 3.62 -6.79
N GLY A 144 -15.14 3.05 -6.30
CA GLY A 144 -15.36 1.62 -6.40
C GLY A 144 -14.38 0.79 -5.58
N HIS A 145 -14.29 -0.51 -5.84
CA HIS A 145 -13.36 -1.39 -5.15
C HIS A 145 -11.98 -1.36 -5.80
N CYS A 146 -10.96 -0.98 -5.03
CA CYS A 146 -9.58 -0.82 -5.48
C CYS A 146 -8.63 -1.74 -4.71
N LEU A 147 -7.54 -2.15 -5.35
CA LEU A 147 -6.49 -2.97 -4.74
C LEU A 147 -5.14 -2.70 -5.43
N SER A 148 -4.14 -2.40 -4.64
CA SER A 148 -2.75 -2.65 -4.98
C SER A 148 -2.34 -3.96 -4.32
N ALA A 149 -1.98 -4.96 -5.10
CA ALA A 149 -1.53 -6.26 -4.64
C ALA A 149 -0.08 -6.50 -5.04
N SER A 150 0.69 -7.14 -4.17
CA SER A 150 2.03 -7.62 -4.50
C SER A 150 2.21 -9.07 -4.09
N ALA A 151 3.02 -9.78 -4.85
CA ALA A 151 3.38 -11.16 -4.56
C ALA A 151 4.79 -11.47 -5.08
N GLN A 152 5.50 -12.34 -4.37
CA GLN A 152 6.85 -12.77 -4.71
C GLN A 152 6.89 -14.30 -4.89
N ARG A 153 7.45 -14.76 -6.02
CA ARG A 153 7.72 -16.17 -6.31
C ARG A 153 9.02 -16.28 -7.09
N ASP A 154 9.83 -17.28 -6.79
CA ASP A 154 11.06 -17.62 -7.53
C ASP A 154 11.99 -16.41 -7.79
N GLY A 155 12.10 -15.52 -6.81
CA GLY A 155 12.94 -14.32 -6.86
C GLY A 155 12.34 -13.12 -7.60
N ILE A 156 11.14 -13.25 -8.20
CA ILE A 156 10.43 -12.15 -8.85
C ILE A 156 9.34 -11.65 -7.93
N GLU A 157 9.27 -10.33 -7.73
CA GLU A 157 8.15 -9.67 -7.08
C GLU A 157 7.33 -8.88 -8.12
N LEU A 158 6.04 -9.14 -8.17
CA LEU A 158 5.09 -8.49 -9.06
C LEU A 158 4.10 -7.63 -8.29
N ILE A 159 3.69 -6.54 -8.91
CA ILE A 159 2.65 -5.64 -8.41
C ILE A 159 1.51 -5.63 -9.42
N ALA A 160 0.29 -5.84 -8.94
CA ALA A 160 -0.94 -5.71 -9.72
C ALA A 160 -1.83 -4.64 -9.08
N VAL A 161 -2.21 -3.63 -9.86
CA VAL A 161 -3.12 -2.58 -9.42
C VAL A 161 -4.41 -2.67 -10.20
N VAL A 162 -5.51 -2.73 -9.48
CA VAL A 162 -6.86 -2.71 -10.04
C VAL A 162 -7.69 -1.64 -9.36
N LEU A 163 -8.35 -0.82 -10.16
CA LEU A 163 -9.15 0.31 -9.71
C LEU A 163 -10.58 0.18 -10.23
N HIS A 164 -11.52 0.78 -9.53
CA HIS A 164 -12.91 0.91 -9.92
C HIS A 164 -13.61 -0.42 -10.26
N CYS A 165 -13.32 -1.49 -9.52
CA CYS A 165 -14.04 -2.75 -9.66
C CYS A 165 -15.44 -2.64 -9.05
N GLU A 166 -16.40 -3.35 -9.64
CA GLU A 166 -17.81 -3.32 -9.20
C GLU A 166 -18.00 -3.96 -7.82
N SER A 167 -17.22 -5.00 -7.52
CA SER A 167 -17.31 -5.70 -6.25
C SER A 167 -15.96 -5.99 -5.60
N SER A 168 -15.99 -6.27 -4.30
CA SER A 168 -14.82 -6.73 -3.56
C SER A 168 -14.29 -8.06 -4.12
N SER A 169 -15.14 -8.93 -4.67
CA SER A 169 -14.73 -10.19 -5.31
C SER A 169 -13.94 -9.90 -6.58
N ASP A 170 -14.43 -8.99 -7.41
CA ASP A 170 -13.85 -8.68 -8.71
C ASP A 170 -12.44 -8.11 -8.59
N ARG A 171 -12.20 -7.20 -7.62
CA ARG A 171 -10.83 -6.67 -7.41
C ARG A 171 -9.84 -7.77 -7.04
N PHE A 172 -10.23 -8.77 -6.23
CA PHE A 172 -9.34 -9.87 -5.89
C PHE A 172 -9.14 -10.82 -7.05
N GLN A 173 -10.19 -11.13 -7.81
CA GLN A 173 -10.08 -11.99 -8.97
C GLN A 173 -9.23 -11.35 -10.07
N SER A 174 -9.45 -10.07 -10.37
CA SER A 174 -8.68 -9.33 -11.36
C SER A 174 -7.20 -9.24 -10.99
N ALA A 175 -6.89 -8.93 -9.72
CA ALA A 175 -5.51 -8.89 -9.25
C ALA A 175 -4.82 -10.25 -9.33
N LYS A 176 -5.51 -11.35 -8.97
CA LYS A 176 -4.98 -12.72 -9.15
C LYS A 176 -4.68 -13.02 -10.61
N THR A 177 -5.61 -12.71 -11.51
CA THR A 177 -5.42 -12.94 -12.96
C THR A 177 -4.19 -12.21 -13.48
N LEU A 178 -3.98 -10.95 -13.08
CA LEU A 178 -2.78 -10.18 -13.47
C LEU A 178 -1.49 -10.77 -12.90
N LEU A 179 -1.48 -11.14 -11.62
CA LEU A 179 -0.32 -11.77 -10.98
C LEU A 179 0.00 -13.13 -11.60
N ASP A 180 -1.01 -13.96 -11.83
CA ASP A 180 -0.85 -15.28 -12.47
C ASP A 180 -0.31 -15.13 -13.90
N TYR A 181 -0.83 -14.16 -14.67
CA TYR A 181 -0.28 -13.82 -15.99
C TYR A 181 1.20 -13.42 -15.89
N GLY A 182 1.55 -12.57 -14.93
CA GLY A 182 2.92 -12.14 -14.73
C GLY A 182 3.85 -13.31 -14.40
N PHE A 183 3.50 -14.15 -13.43
CA PHE A 183 4.32 -15.31 -13.07
C PHE A 183 4.40 -16.39 -14.14
N ALA A 184 3.39 -16.50 -15.02
CA ALA A 184 3.42 -17.44 -16.14
C ALA A 184 4.30 -16.96 -17.31
N ASN A 185 4.51 -15.65 -17.45
CA ASN A 185 5.18 -15.07 -18.63
C ASN A 185 6.57 -14.48 -18.34
N TYR A 186 6.93 -14.29 -17.07
CA TYR A 186 8.21 -13.71 -16.68
C TYR A 186 8.97 -14.64 -15.74
N ALA A 187 10.27 -14.75 -15.94
CA ALA A 187 11.18 -15.50 -15.08
C ALA A 187 12.47 -14.73 -14.86
N LEU A 188 13.08 -14.92 -13.68
CA LEU A 188 14.41 -14.41 -13.42
C LEU A 188 15.41 -15.24 -14.23
N VAL A 189 16.20 -14.60 -15.08
CA VAL A 189 17.25 -15.25 -15.87
C VAL A 189 18.61 -14.78 -15.35
N SER A 190 19.45 -15.71 -14.92
CA SER A 190 20.85 -15.41 -14.64
C SER A 190 21.61 -15.33 -15.96
N ALA A 191 22.15 -14.17 -16.30
CA ALA A 191 23.07 -14.01 -17.39
C ALA A 191 24.50 -14.17 -16.84
N GLU A 192 25.26 -15.14 -17.33
CA GLU A 192 26.72 -15.15 -17.15
C GLU A 192 27.28 -14.03 -18.01
N LEU A 193 27.93 -13.05 -17.37
CA LEU A 193 28.69 -12.05 -18.12
C LEU A 193 29.89 -12.77 -18.73
N PRO A 194 30.19 -12.58 -20.03
CA PRO A 194 31.43 -13.10 -20.61
C PRO A 194 32.62 -12.51 -19.85
N ASP A 195 33.66 -13.30 -19.65
CA ASP A 195 34.91 -12.87 -19.04
C ASP A 195 35.34 -11.55 -19.70
N VAL A 196 35.47 -10.50 -18.90
CA VAL A 196 36.02 -9.23 -19.39
C VAL A 196 37.48 -9.51 -19.73
N PRO A 197 37.91 -9.35 -21.00
CA PRO A 197 39.31 -9.56 -21.36
C PRO A 197 40.18 -8.66 -20.48
N GLU A 198 41.29 -9.18 -19.97
CA GLU A 198 42.26 -8.40 -19.20
C GLU A 198 42.60 -7.09 -19.95
N PRO A 199 42.73 -5.97 -19.25
CA PRO A 199 43.05 -4.71 -19.89
C PRO A 199 44.38 -4.82 -20.64
N ILE A 200 44.33 -4.56 -21.95
CA ILE A 200 45.54 -4.55 -22.77
C ILE A 200 46.43 -3.40 -22.27
N ARG A 201 47.57 -3.71 -21.72
CA ARG A 201 48.57 -2.71 -21.38
C ARG A 201 49.15 -2.13 -22.68
N VAL A 202 48.77 -0.93 -22.98
CA VAL A 202 49.43 -0.14 -24.06
C VAL A 202 50.78 0.33 -23.53
N LYS A 203 51.84 -0.01 -24.26
CA LYS A 203 53.21 0.46 -23.95
C LYS A 203 53.39 1.89 -24.36
#